data_b6caf1b58dcf772933d9843344caee5c
#
_entry.id   b6caf1b58dcf772933d9843344caee5c
#
_cell.length_a   1.000
_cell.length_b   1.000
_cell.length_c   1.000
_cell.angle_alpha   90.00
_cell.angle_beta   90.00
_cell.angle_gamma   90.00
#
_symmetry.space_group_name_H-M   'P 1'
#
loop_
_entity.id
_entity.type
_entity.pdbx_description
1 polymer ?
#
loop_
_entity_poly.entity_id
_entity_poly.type
_entity_poly.pdbx_seq_one_letter_code
_entity_poly.pdbx_strand_id
1 'polypeptide(L)'
;MSHFAEVDPSTNTVIRVIVAEQDFIDTGAVGEPSRWIQTSYNTRAGVHYAEHANGAYLPDGGTALRGNYAGQGYEYNVELDVFVPPKPNTEWTSWTISTETYNYQAPIPMPNTELLEANTTYQWNEAAYQANNQTGWDVVDITMPS
;
A
#
# COMPACT_ATOMS: atom_id res chain seq x y z
N MET A 1 -9.03 21.84 -2.48
CA MET A 1 -9.74 20.83 -1.70
C MET A 1 -8.80 19.70 -1.34
N SER A 2 -9.06 19.07 -0.22
CA SER A 2 -8.25 17.95 0.26
C SER A 2 -8.96 16.62 0.07
N HIS A 3 -8.23 15.54 0.17
CA HIS A 3 -8.78 14.19 0.14
C HIS A 3 -8.78 13.65 1.57
N PHE A 4 -9.88 13.01 1.96
CA PHE A 4 -10.03 12.41 3.29
C PHE A 4 -10.49 10.97 3.16
N ALA A 5 -9.86 10.09 3.94
CA ALA A 5 -10.24 8.70 4.04
C ALA A 5 -11.08 8.46 5.29
N GLU A 6 -12.22 7.81 5.13
CA GLU A 6 -13.01 7.35 6.27
C GLU A 6 -12.47 6.00 6.73
N VAL A 7 -12.06 5.93 8.00
CA VAL A 7 -11.44 4.73 8.59
C VAL A 7 -12.39 4.14 9.61
N ASP A 8 -12.65 2.82 9.49
CA ASP A 8 -13.45 2.08 10.46
C ASP A 8 -12.68 2.02 11.79
N PRO A 9 -13.24 2.56 12.89
CA PRO A 9 -12.50 2.62 14.17
C PRO A 9 -12.26 1.26 14.81
N SER A 10 -12.99 0.22 14.41
CA SER A 10 -12.82 -1.13 14.98
C SER A 10 -11.79 -1.96 14.22
N THR A 11 -11.58 -1.71 12.93
CA THR A 11 -10.68 -2.51 12.09
C THR A 11 -9.51 -1.71 11.52
N ASN A 12 -9.56 -0.37 11.60
CA ASN A 12 -8.62 0.55 10.95
C ASN A 12 -8.55 0.39 9.43
N THR A 13 -9.64 -0.08 8.83
CA THR A 13 -9.75 -0.26 7.38
C THR A 13 -10.40 0.94 6.74
N VAL A 14 -9.87 1.40 5.60
CA VAL A 14 -10.44 2.50 4.84
C VAL A 14 -11.73 2.04 4.16
N ILE A 15 -12.83 2.74 4.45
CA ILE A 15 -14.16 2.45 3.90
C ILE A 15 -14.34 3.17 2.57
N ARG A 16 -13.93 4.45 2.50
CA ARG A 16 -14.06 5.29 1.30
C ARG A 16 -13.14 6.50 1.41
N VAL A 17 -12.94 7.18 0.28
CA VAL A 17 -12.17 8.43 0.21
C VAL A 17 -13.05 9.48 -0.46
N ILE A 18 -13.09 10.69 0.08
CA ILE A 18 -13.83 11.81 -0.49
C ILE A 18 -12.93 13.03 -0.67
N VAL A 19 -13.35 13.95 -1.53
CA VAL A 19 -12.74 15.27 -1.68
C VAL A 19 -13.58 16.26 -0.89
N ALA A 20 -12.97 16.96 0.07
CA ALA A 20 -13.68 17.89 0.94
C ALA A 20 -12.73 18.89 1.57
N GLU A 21 -13.28 19.96 2.15
CA GLU A 21 -12.53 20.87 3.01
C GLU A 21 -12.57 20.35 4.46
N GLN A 22 -11.53 20.65 5.22
CA GLN A 22 -11.47 20.26 6.63
C GLN A 22 -12.69 20.79 7.41
N ASP A 23 -13.09 22.03 7.12
CA ASP A 23 -14.26 22.64 7.79
C ASP A 23 -15.52 21.81 7.58
N PHE A 24 -15.71 21.27 6.36
CA PHE A 24 -16.86 20.43 6.06
C PHE A 24 -16.81 19.11 6.86
N ILE A 25 -15.64 18.49 6.97
CA ILE A 25 -15.45 17.28 7.78
C ILE A 25 -15.80 17.58 9.24
N ASP A 26 -15.36 18.73 9.75
CA ASP A 26 -15.54 19.10 11.16
C ASP A 26 -17.01 19.36 11.52
N THR A 27 -17.88 19.61 10.52
CA THR A 27 -19.33 19.80 10.76
C THR A 27 -20.03 18.53 11.19
N GLY A 28 -19.43 17.35 10.94
CA GLY A 28 -20.08 16.07 11.18
C GLY A 28 -21.10 15.67 10.12
N ALA A 29 -21.18 16.41 9.00
CA ALA A 29 -22.16 16.15 7.94
C ALA A 29 -21.99 14.78 7.29
N VAL A 30 -20.75 14.25 7.29
CA VAL A 30 -20.43 12.94 6.72
C VAL A 30 -20.09 11.90 7.79
N GLY A 31 -20.44 12.18 9.05
CA GLY A 31 -20.23 11.30 10.19
C GLY A 31 -19.21 11.84 11.18
N GLU A 32 -18.77 11.01 12.11
CA GLU A 32 -17.84 11.42 13.18
C GLU A 32 -16.53 11.95 12.57
N PRO A 33 -16.16 13.22 12.83
CA PRO A 33 -14.94 13.80 12.25
C PRO A 33 -13.67 13.02 12.54
N SER A 34 -13.57 12.36 13.70
CA SER A 34 -12.37 11.59 14.06
C SER A 34 -12.12 10.36 13.19
N ARG A 35 -13.11 9.94 12.39
CA ARG A 35 -12.95 8.83 11.43
C ARG A 35 -12.28 9.26 10.14
N TRP A 36 -12.21 10.58 9.87
CA TRP A 36 -11.73 11.11 8.61
C TRP A 36 -10.28 11.55 8.74
N ILE A 37 -9.41 10.91 7.96
CA ILE A 37 -7.97 11.14 8.00
C ILE A 37 -7.51 11.63 6.64
N GLN A 38 -6.84 12.76 6.63
CA GLN A 38 -6.38 13.37 5.38
C GLN A 38 -5.35 12.49 4.68
N THR A 39 -5.51 12.37 3.37
CA THR A 39 -4.60 11.65 2.48
C THR A 39 -4.29 12.52 1.26
N SER A 40 -3.35 12.12 0.42
CA SER A 40 -2.97 12.87 -0.77
C SER A 40 -2.81 11.95 -1.97
N TYR A 41 -3.52 12.26 -3.06
CA TYR A 41 -3.45 11.45 -4.27
C TYR A 41 -2.08 11.52 -4.97
N ASN A 42 -1.22 12.46 -4.57
CA ASN A 42 0.13 12.60 -5.13
C ASN A 42 1.19 11.80 -4.37
N THR A 43 0.77 10.99 -3.39
CA THR A 43 1.69 10.25 -2.53
C THR A 43 1.61 8.75 -2.81
N ARG A 44 2.76 8.10 -3.04
CA ARG A 44 2.86 6.64 -3.21
C ARG A 44 4.17 6.13 -2.64
N ALA A 45 4.11 5.01 -1.94
CA ALA A 45 5.30 4.31 -1.45
C ALA A 45 6.30 5.23 -0.77
N GLY A 46 5.80 6.14 0.05
CA GLY A 46 6.63 7.07 0.80
C GLY A 46 7.18 8.25 0.02
N VAL A 47 6.69 8.50 -1.20
CA VAL A 47 7.19 9.57 -2.07
C VAL A 47 6.04 10.46 -2.52
N HIS A 48 6.25 11.78 -2.49
CA HIS A 48 5.33 12.77 -3.05
C HIS A 48 5.73 13.10 -4.48
N TYR A 49 4.76 13.09 -5.39
CA TYR A 49 4.95 13.33 -6.82
C TYR A 49 4.28 14.62 -7.25
N ALA A 50 4.82 15.25 -8.29
CA ALA A 50 4.21 16.41 -8.93
C ALA A 50 4.20 16.22 -10.44
N GLU A 51 3.18 16.75 -11.11
CA GLU A 51 3.09 16.76 -12.56
C GLU A 51 4.05 17.79 -13.14
N HIS A 52 4.84 17.38 -14.11
CA HIS A 52 5.75 18.24 -14.86
C HIS A 52 5.13 18.66 -16.20
N ALA A 53 5.74 19.66 -16.83
CA ALA A 53 5.19 20.28 -18.05
C ALA A 53 4.98 19.29 -19.20
N ASN A 54 5.72 18.16 -19.22
CA ASN A 54 5.57 17.11 -20.22
C ASN A 54 4.54 16.04 -19.86
N GLY A 55 3.76 16.25 -18.78
CA GLY A 55 2.78 15.29 -18.31
C GLY A 55 3.33 14.17 -17.43
N ALA A 56 4.64 14.11 -17.20
CA ALA A 56 5.24 13.11 -16.34
C ALA A 56 5.03 13.44 -14.86
N TYR A 57 4.79 12.43 -14.04
CA TYR A 57 4.76 12.56 -12.59
C TYR A 57 6.11 12.15 -12.04
N LEU A 58 6.83 13.07 -11.41
CA LEU A 58 8.17 12.84 -10.87
C LEU A 58 8.22 13.25 -9.41
N PRO A 59 9.11 12.61 -8.61
CA PRO A 59 9.30 13.02 -7.21
C PRO A 59 9.70 14.50 -7.15
N ASP A 60 9.09 15.25 -6.25
CA ASP A 60 9.32 16.70 -6.10
C ASP A 60 9.96 17.09 -4.77
N GLY A 61 10.30 16.11 -3.93
CA GLY A 61 10.85 16.36 -2.60
C GLY A 61 9.83 16.85 -1.58
N GLY A 62 8.54 16.88 -1.94
CA GLY A 62 7.48 17.29 -1.02
C GLY A 62 7.18 16.23 0.04
N THR A 63 6.30 16.59 0.98
CA THR A 63 5.90 15.69 2.05
C THR A 63 5.00 14.57 1.50
N ALA A 64 5.43 13.32 1.72
CA ALA A 64 4.63 12.14 1.39
C ALA A 64 3.58 11.91 2.48
N LEU A 65 2.48 12.67 2.44
CA LEU A 65 1.46 12.63 3.49
C LEU A 65 0.94 11.21 3.69
N ARG A 66 1.18 10.69 4.90
CA ARG A 66 0.77 9.35 5.35
C ARG A 66 1.13 8.21 4.40
N GLY A 67 2.28 8.34 3.73
CA GLY A 67 2.98 7.27 3.02
C GLY A 67 2.39 6.86 1.68
N ASN A 68 1.09 6.68 1.59
CA ASN A 68 0.37 6.27 0.38
C ASN A 68 -0.97 6.99 0.28
N TYR A 69 -1.42 7.25 -0.94
CA TYR A 69 -2.79 7.68 -1.15
C TYR A 69 -3.73 6.55 -0.71
N ALA A 70 -4.68 6.87 0.19
CA ALA A 70 -5.60 5.87 0.71
C ALA A 70 -6.55 5.37 -0.39
N GLY A 71 -6.87 4.09 -0.33
CA GLY A 71 -7.89 3.47 -1.17
C GLY A 71 -8.80 2.61 -0.33
N GLN A 72 -9.98 2.29 -0.85
CA GLN A 72 -10.90 1.39 -0.17
C GLN A 72 -10.21 0.06 0.13
N GLY A 73 -10.34 -0.43 1.36
CA GLY A 73 -9.70 -1.66 1.79
C GLY A 73 -8.28 -1.50 2.34
N TYR A 74 -7.66 -0.31 2.19
CA TYR A 74 -6.36 -0.05 2.78
C TYR A 74 -6.45 -0.07 4.30
N GLU A 75 -5.34 -0.38 4.96
CA GLU A 75 -5.21 -0.27 6.41
C GLU A 75 -4.62 1.08 6.77
N TYR A 76 -5.20 1.74 7.79
CA TYR A 76 -4.55 2.87 8.41
C TYR A 76 -3.71 2.36 9.59
N ASN A 77 -2.39 2.47 9.49
CA ASN A 77 -1.48 2.08 10.56
C ASN A 77 -1.30 3.25 11.52
N VAL A 78 -1.89 3.14 12.71
CA VAL A 78 -1.91 4.22 13.70
C VAL A 78 -0.49 4.54 14.21
N GLU A 79 0.32 3.52 14.43
CA GLU A 79 1.67 3.70 14.98
C GLU A 79 2.59 4.46 14.04
N LEU A 80 2.52 4.15 12.75
CA LEU A 80 3.34 4.80 11.72
C LEU A 80 2.65 6.04 11.13
N ASP A 81 1.36 6.22 11.39
CA ASP A 81 0.52 7.28 10.80
C ASP A 81 0.59 7.25 9.27
N VAL A 82 0.38 6.06 8.68
CA VAL A 82 0.42 5.86 7.23
C VAL A 82 -0.72 4.96 6.77
N PHE A 83 -1.09 5.10 5.48
CA PHE A 83 -1.99 4.18 4.81
C PHE A 83 -1.18 3.09 4.11
N VAL A 84 -1.60 1.85 4.28
CA VAL A 84 -0.89 0.68 3.74
C VAL A 84 -1.86 -0.10 2.85
N PRO A 85 -1.48 -0.38 1.59
CA PRO A 85 -2.28 -1.26 0.73
C PRO A 85 -2.46 -2.64 1.36
N PRO A 86 -3.57 -3.33 1.07
CA PRO A 86 -3.76 -4.68 1.61
C PRO A 86 -2.63 -5.60 1.19
N LYS A 87 -2.30 -6.52 2.07
CA LYS A 87 -1.33 -7.57 1.76
C LYS A 87 -1.83 -8.37 0.55
N PRO A 88 -0.96 -8.74 -0.41
CA PRO A 88 -1.41 -9.48 -1.60
C PRO A 88 -2.13 -10.79 -1.28
N ASN A 89 -1.79 -11.43 -0.16
CA ASN A 89 -2.47 -12.61 0.33
C ASN A 89 -2.49 -12.56 1.86
N THR A 90 -3.68 -12.61 2.46
CA THR A 90 -3.84 -12.53 3.91
C THR A 90 -3.18 -13.69 4.66
N GLU A 91 -2.94 -14.81 3.99
CA GLU A 91 -2.27 -15.96 4.58
C GLU A 91 -0.74 -15.80 4.68
N TRP A 92 -0.17 -14.79 4.02
CA TRP A 92 1.27 -14.50 4.05
C TRP A 92 1.64 -13.74 5.33
N THR A 93 1.55 -14.44 6.45
CA THR A 93 1.70 -13.85 7.78
C THR A 93 3.12 -13.37 8.07
N SER A 94 4.12 -13.85 7.34
CA SER A 94 5.52 -13.41 7.50
C SER A 94 5.81 -12.05 6.88
N TRP A 95 4.95 -11.56 5.99
CA TRP A 95 5.15 -10.28 5.34
C TRP A 95 4.93 -9.14 6.33
N THR A 96 5.79 -8.13 6.26
CA THR A 96 5.77 -6.97 7.16
C THR A 96 5.74 -5.67 6.36
N ILE A 97 5.36 -4.58 7.04
CA ILE A 97 5.30 -3.27 6.40
C ILE A 97 6.70 -2.67 6.31
N SER A 98 7.10 -2.28 5.10
CA SER A 98 8.35 -1.54 4.89
C SER A 98 8.21 -0.12 5.43
N THR A 99 9.18 0.33 6.23
CA THR A 99 9.21 1.71 6.70
C THR A 99 9.72 2.70 5.65
N GLU A 100 10.14 2.22 4.50
CA GLU A 100 10.58 3.06 3.37
C GLU A 100 9.43 3.31 2.39
N THR A 101 8.67 2.26 2.03
CA THR A 101 7.61 2.34 1.02
C THR A 101 6.21 2.30 1.60
N TYR A 102 6.07 1.87 2.87
CA TYR A 102 4.79 1.65 3.56
C TYR A 102 3.88 0.67 2.83
N ASN A 103 4.49 -0.29 2.15
CA ASN A 103 3.80 -1.43 1.56
C ASN A 103 4.25 -2.70 2.28
N TYR A 104 3.42 -3.74 2.25
CA TYR A 104 3.86 -5.03 2.77
C TYR A 104 4.96 -5.60 1.88
N GLN A 105 5.95 -6.23 2.50
CA GLN A 105 7.07 -6.84 1.80
C GLN A 105 7.37 -8.21 2.37
N ALA A 106 7.87 -9.11 1.53
CA ALA A 106 8.34 -10.42 1.95
C ALA A 106 9.56 -10.29 2.86
N PRO A 107 9.75 -11.23 3.80
CA PRO A 107 10.94 -11.23 4.67
C PRO A 107 12.24 -11.52 3.90
N ILE A 108 12.14 -12.13 2.71
CA ILE A 108 13.28 -12.40 1.83
C ILE A 108 13.05 -11.63 0.53
N PRO A 109 14.01 -10.80 0.06
CA PRO A 109 13.86 -10.09 -1.21
C PRO A 109 13.65 -11.05 -2.37
N MET A 110 12.80 -10.66 -3.33
CA MET A 110 12.59 -11.44 -4.54
C MET A 110 13.93 -11.56 -5.30
N PRO A 111 14.30 -12.78 -5.74
CA PRO A 111 15.52 -12.94 -6.54
C PRO A 111 15.45 -12.20 -7.87
N ASN A 112 16.62 -12.06 -8.53
CA ASN A 112 16.72 -11.34 -9.80
C ASN A 112 15.89 -12.04 -10.88
N THR A 113 14.91 -11.31 -11.45
CA THR A 113 14.04 -11.84 -12.50
C THR A 113 14.77 -12.09 -13.83
N GLU A 114 15.94 -11.51 -14.03
CA GLU A 114 16.74 -11.75 -15.23
C GLU A 114 17.21 -13.20 -15.36
N LEU A 115 17.23 -13.94 -14.24
CA LEU A 115 17.60 -15.34 -14.22
C LEU A 115 16.46 -16.28 -14.57
N LEU A 116 15.25 -15.74 -14.73
CA LEU A 116 14.06 -16.55 -15.02
C LEU A 116 14.00 -16.91 -16.51
N GLU A 117 13.53 -18.12 -16.79
CA GLU A 117 13.18 -18.55 -18.13
C GLU A 117 11.88 -17.87 -18.58
N ALA A 118 11.65 -17.83 -19.91
CA ALA A 118 10.43 -17.29 -20.48
C ALA A 118 9.19 -18.00 -19.89
N ASN A 119 8.12 -17.23 -19.67
CA ASN A 119 6.84 -17.72 -19.12
C ASN A 119 6.96 -18.29 -17.70
N THR A 120 7.95 -17.85 -16.93
CA THR A 120 8.06 -18.19 -15.51
C THR A 120 8.11 -16.92 -14.67
N THR A 121 7.72 -17.05 -13.40
CA THR A 121 7.79 -15.97 -12.41
C THR A 121 8.06 -16.55 -11.04
N TYR A 122 8.43 -15.67 -10.11
CA TYR A 122 8.53 -16.06 -8.71
C TYR A 122 7.16 -15.93 -8.04
N GLN A 123 6.86 -16.91 -7.18
CA GLN A 123 5.68 -16.88 -6.32
C GLN A 123 6.10 -17.14 -4.89
N TRP A 124 5.55 -16.34 -3.96
CA TRP A 124 5.84 -16.53 -2.54
C TRP A 124 5.16 -17.79 -2.01
N ASN A 125 5.93 -18.58 -1.26
CA ASN A 125 5.46 -19.81 -0.60
C ASN A 125 5.65 -19.66 0.91
N GLU A 126 4.58 -19.26 1.61
CA GLU A 126 4.62 -19.03 3.04
C GLU A 126 4.97 -20.32 3.81
N ALA A 127 4.42 -21.47 3.39
CA ALA A 127 4.69 -22.75 4.06
C ALA A 127 6.18 -23.11 3.99
N ALA A 128 6.82 -22.86 2.85
CA ALA A 128 8.26 -23.10 2.70
C ALA A 128 9.08 -22.21 3.63
N TYR A 129 8.70 -20.93 3.75
CA TYR A 129 9.37 -20.00 4.65
C TYR A 129 9.20 -20.41 6.12
N GLN A 130 8.00 -20.84 6.52
CA GLN A 130 7.77 -21.29 7.89
C GLN A 130 8.58 -22.54 8.23
N ALA A 131 8.80 -23.42 7.25
CA ALA A 131 9.63 -24.60 7.41
C ALA A 131 11.13 -24.28 7.43
N ASN A 132 11.56 -23.27 6.66
CA ASN A 132 12.96 -22.85 6.56
C ASN A 132 13.04 -21.37 6.19
N ASN A 133 13.44 -20.53 7.13
CA ASN A 133 13.50 -19.07 6.96
C ASN A 133 14.50 -18.61 5.89
N GLN A 134 15.22 -19.51 5.25
CA GLN A 134 16.13 -19.21 4.14
C GLN A 134 15.46 -19.40 2.77
N THR A 135 14.22 -19.87 2.73
CA THR A 135 13.47 -20.15 1.50
C THR A 135 12.12 -19.45 1.53
N GLY A 136 11.48 -19.29 0.37
CA GLY A 136 10.16 -18.67 0.29
C GLY A 136 9.75 -18.34 -1.13
N TRP A 137 10.68 -18.18 -2.06
CA TRP A 137 10.37 -17.85 -3.44
C TRP A 137 10.48 -19.08 -4.33
N ASP A 138 9.34 -19.48 -4.92
CA ASP A 138 9.28 -20.58 -5.89
C ASP A 138 9.22 -20.03 -7.30
N VAL A 139 9.80 -20.75 -8.26
CA VAL A 139 9.64 -20.46 -9.69
C VAL A 139 8.44 -21.23 -10.19
N VAL A 140 7.47 -20.52 -10.78
CA VAL A 140 6.25 -21.13 -11.30
C VAL A 140 6.06 -20.78 -12.77
N ASP A 141 5.44 -21.70 -13.51
CA ASP A 141 5.12 -21.52 -14.93
C ASP A 141 3.81 -20.74 -15.04
N ILE A 142 3.85 -19.63 -15.79
CA ILE A 142 2.68 -18.78 -16.03
C ILE A 142 2.13 -18.93 -17.45
N THR A 143 2.59 -19.95 -18.20
CA THR A 143 2.09 -20.22 -19.54
C THR A 143 0.61 -20.56 -19.46
N MET A 144 -0.22 -19.82 -20.21
CA MET A 144 -1.64 -20.09 -20.27
C MET A 144 -1.89 -21.40 -20.99
N PRO A 145 -2.81 -22.24 -20.50
CA PRO A 145 -3.19 -23.45 -21.22
C PRO A 145 -3.84 -23.05 -22.56
N SER A 146 -3.42 -23.74 -23.58
CA SER A 146 -3.94 -23.52 -24.93
C SER A 146 -5.30 -24.18 -25.14
#